data_bce99293f2967d3baa93fbd3355d7d43
#
_entry.id   bce99293f2967d3baa93fbd3355d7d43
#
_cell.length_a   1.000
_cell.length_b   1.000
_cell.length_c   1.000
_cell.angle_alpha   90.00
_cell.angle_beta   90.00
_cell.angle_gamma   90.00
#
_symmetry.space_group_name_H-M   'P 1'
#
loop_
_entity.id
_entity.type
_entity.pdbx_description
1 polymer ?
#
loop_
_entity_poly.entity_id
_entity_poly.type
_entity_poly.pdbx_seq_one_letter_code
_entity_poly.pdbx_strand_id
1 'polypeptide(L)'
;KRIIVYLDSLKSRQIEYHSLMTRVAGQRKFIFFHLLVPGDWTVKHGHDCADEIEEHIISMFTEPVTVDTHLEPVEDPASMNDIGIDRIH
;
A
#
# COMPACT_ATOMS: atom_id res chain seq x y z
N LYS A 1 12.92 5.04 1.42
CA LYS A 1 14.04 4.53 0.67
C LYS A 1 13.92 3.06 0.41
N ARG A 2 14.19 2.23 1.44
CA ARG A 2 14.05 0.78 1.24
C ARG A 2 12.62 0.41 0.90
N ILE A 3 11.65 1.07 1.54
CA ILE A 3 10.23 0.81 1.26
C ILE A 3 9.92 1.16 -0.18
N ILE A 4 10.38 2.29 -0.66
CA ILE A 4 10.09 2.73 -2.02
C ILE A 4 10.71 1.77 -3.02
N VAL A 5 11.95 1.34 -2.78
CA VAL A 5 12.59 0.38 -3.68
C VAL A 5 11.79 -0.93 -3.74
N TYR A 6 11.34 -1.40 -2.57
CA TYR A 6 10.54 -2.62 -2.54
C TYR A 6 9.21 -2.44 -3.27
N LEU A 7 8.50 -1.34 -3.00
CA LEU A 7 7.21 -1.13 -3.63
C LEU A 7 7.34 -0.96 -5.15
N ASP A 8 8.40 -0.27 -5.59
CA ASP A 8 8.62 -0.13 -7.02
C ASP A 8 8.89 -1.47 -7.70
N SER A 9 9.49 -2.41 -6.98
CA SER A 9 9.78 -3.73 -7.55
C SER A 9 8.51 -4.53 -7.82
N LEU A 10 7.38 -4.15 -7.24
CA LEU A 10 6.14 -4.89 -7.42
C LEU A 10 5.48 -4.62 -8.76
N LYS A 11 5.97 -3.64 -9.52
CA LYS A 11 5.40 -3.35 -10.83
C LYS A 11 5.48 -4.55 -11.76
N SER A 12 6.51 -5.36 -11.64
CA SER A 12 6.63 -6.56 -12.47
C SER A 12 5.53 -7.57 -12.17
N ARG A 13 4.82 -7.42 -11.06
CA ARG A 13 3.69 -8.26 -10.70
C ARG A 13 2.37 -7.55 -10.97
N GLN A 14 2.40 -6.44 -11.71
CA GLN A 14 1.22 -5.62 -12.03
C GLN A 14 0.62 -4.97 -10.79
N ILE A 15 1.45 -4.72 -9.79
CA ILE A 15 1.04 -4.08 -8.54
C ILE A 15 1.63 -2.68 -8.51
N GLU A 16 0.80 -1.68 -8.22
CA GLU A 16 1.25 -0.30 -8.11
C GLU A 16 0.81 0.26 -6.77
N TYR A 17 1.35 1.41 -6.44
CA TYR A 17 0.99 2.08 -5.19
C TYR A 17 0.98 3.59 -5.41
N HIS A 18 0.24 4.29 -4.55
CA HIS A 18 0.35 5.75 -4.48
C HIS A 18 -0.07 6.21 -3.10
N SER A 19 0.14 7.50 -2.87
CA SER A 19 -0.23 8.15 -1.60
C SER A 19 0.50 7.54 -0.41
N LEU A 20 1.78 7.21 -0.61
CA LEU A 20 2.59 6.67 0.48
C LEU A 20 2.81 7.75 1.52
N MET A 21 2.43 7.46 2.75
CA MET A 21 2.62 8.37 3.87
C MET A 21 3.25 7.63 5.02
N THR A 22 4.14 8.31 5.72
CA THR A 22 4.74 7.78 6.93
C THR A 22 4.58 8.79 8.05
N ARG A 23 4.40 8.27 9.26
CA ARG A 23 4.24 9.11 10.41
C ARG A 23 4.87 8.43 11.61
N VAL A 24 5.40 9.21 12.52
CA VAL A 24 6.03 8.69 13.73
C VAL A 24 5.25 9.22 14.91
N ALA A 25 4.86 8.33 15.81
CA ALA A 25 4.20 8.70 17.05
C ALA A 25 4.89 7.92 18.17
N GLY A 26 5.63 8.64 19.00
CA GLY A 26 6.44 7.99 20.03
C GLY A 26 7.50 7.13 19.39
N GLN A 27 7.52 5.86 19.76
CA GLN A 27 8.48 4.91 19.20
C GLN A 27 7.88 4.09 18.06
N ARG A 28 6.63 4.34 17.71
CA ARG A 28 5.96 3.57 16.67
C ARG A 28 5.92 4.35 15.38
N LYS A 29 6.19 3.65 14.28
CA LYS A 29 6.12 4.21 12.94
C LYS A 29 4.84 3.72 12.28
N PHE A 30 4.16 4.63 11.60
CA PHE A 30 2.93 4.29 10.87
C PHE A 30 3.19 4.52 9.39
N ILE A 31 2.90 3.51 8.59
CA ILE A 31 3.08 3.57 7.15
C ILE A 31 1.75 3.27 6.51
N PHE A 32 1.33 4.12 5.59
CA PHE A 32 0.05 4.00 4.93
C PHE A 32 0.22 4.24 3.44
N PHE A 33 -0.46 3.46 2.62
CA PHE A 33 -0.46 3.69 1.19
C PHE A 33 -1.65 2.98 0.55
N HIS A 34 -1.97 3.42 -0.66
CA HIS A 34 -2.97 2.77 -1.49
C HIS A 34 -2.26 1.74 -2.36
N LEU A 35 -2.80 0.53 -2.38
CA LEU A 35 -2.24 -0.57 -3.15
C LEU A 35 -3.17 -0.86 -4.31
N LEU A 36 -2.65 -0.75 -5.54
CA LEU A 36 -3.46 -0.92 -6.75
C LEU A 36 -3.10 -2.24 -7.40
N VAL A 37 -4.12 -3.06 -7.60
CA VAL A 37 -3.95 -4.38 -8.18
C VAL A 37 -4.92 -4.53 -9.34
N PRO A 38 -4.68 -5.51 -10.25
CA PRO A 38 -5.63 -5.76 -11.32
C PRO A 38 -7.04 -5.99 -10.80
N GLY A 39 -8.00 -5.36 -11.45
CA GLY A 39 -9.38 -5.41 -10.96
C GLY A 39 -10.04 -6.77 -11.11
N ASP A 40 -9.44 -7.67 -11.90
CA ASP A 40 -9.99 -9.02 -12.06
C ASP A 40 -9.48 -10.00 -11.01
N TRP A 41 -8.64 -9.55 -10.08
CA TRP A 41 -8.25 -10.39 -8.95
C TRP A 41 -9.45 -10.61 -8.03
N THR A 42 -9.50 -11.80 -7.42
CA THR A 42 -10.51 -12.01 -6.38
C THR A 42 -10.17 -11.16 -5.16
N VAL A 43 -11.19 -10.91 -4.34
CA VAL A 43 -10.97 -10.18 -3.10
C VAL A 43 -9.94 -10.92 -2.24
N LYS A 44 -10.06 -12.26 -2.19
CA LYS A 44 -9.10 -13.02 -1.40
C LYS A 44 -7.68 -12.87 -1.92
N HIS A 45 -7.50 -12.94 -3.23
CA HIS A 45 -6.16 -12.79 -3.81
C HIS A 45 -5.58 -11.41 -3.48
N GLY A 46 -6.39 -10.37 -3.62
CA GLY A 46 -5.92 -9.02 -3.30
C GLY A 46 -5.57 -8.87 -1.84
N HIS A 47 -6.42 -9.41 -0.97
CA HIS A 47 -6.20 -9.32 0.47
C HIS A 47 -4.94 -10.08 0.88
N ASP A 48 -4.75 -11.29 0.35
CA ASP A 48 -3.57 -12.06 0.68
C ASP A 48 -2.30 -11.36 0.21
N CYS A 49 -2.37 -10.72 -0.94
CA CYS A 49 -1.23 -9.97 -1.45
C CYS A 49 -0.92 -8.78 -0.55
N ALA A 50 -1.95 -8.06 -0.10
CA ALA A 50 -1.76 -6.93 0.79
C ALA A 50 -1.12 -7.38 2.10
N ASP A 51 -1.59 -8.51 2.64
CA ASP A 51 -1.00 -9.03 3.88
C ASP A 51 0.47 -9.38 3.69
N GLU A 52 0.80 -9.99 2.57
CA GLU A 52 2.18 -10.35 2.28
C GLU A 52 3.07 -9.11 2.23
N ILE A 53 2.58 -8.07 1.56
CA ILE A 53 3.34 -6.84 1.40
C ILE A 53 3.51 -6.15 2.75
N GLU A 54 2.45 -6.10 3.55
CA GLU A 54 2.52 -5.47 4.86
C GLU A 54 3.52 -6.19 5.75
N GLU A 55 3.49 -7.51 5.75
CA GLU A 55 4.41 -8.29 6.57
C GLU A 55 5.85 -8.10 6.12
N HIS A 56 6.05 -8.01 4.81
CA HIS A 56 7.39 -7.78 4.30
C HIS A 56 7.94 -6.43 4.76
N ILE A 57 7.09 -5.39 4.70
CA ILE A 57 7.53 -4.07 5.12
C ILE A 57 7.82 -4.06 6.62
N ILE A 58 6.97 -4.70 7.42
CA ILE A 58 7.20 -4.76 8.86
C ILE A 58 8.55 -5.42 9.14
N SER A 59 8.90 -6.44 8.38
CA SER A 59 10.17 -7.15 8.60
C SER A 59 11.39 -6.31 8.31
N MET A 60 11.22 -5.17 7.64
CA MET A 60 12.36 -4.28 7.35
C MET A 60 12.79 -3.44 8.55
N PHE A 61 12.01 -3.45 9.62
CA PHE A 61 12.26 -2.59 10.76
C PHE A 61 12.48 -3.41 12.02
N THR A 62 13.31 -2.86 12.92
CA THR A 62 13.48 -3.44 14.23
C THR A 62 12.57 -2.79 15.27
N GLU A 63 12.13 -1.56 15.00
CA GLU A 63 11.20 -0.87 15.87
C GLU A 63 9.76 -1.22 15.52
N PRO A 64 8.81 -0.92 16.42
CA PRO A 64 7.40 -1.21 16.14
C PRO A 64 6.90 -0.41 14.93
N VAL A 65 6.22 -1.10 14.02
CA VAL A 65 5.70 -0.49 12.81
C VAL A 65 4.30 -1.01 12.57
N THR A 66 3.39 -0.09 12.24
CA THR A 66 2.05 -0.42 11.78
C THR A 66 1.96 -0.06 10.31
N VAL A 67 1.53 -1.01 9.49
CA VAL A 67 1.38 -0.79 8.05
C VAL A 67 -0.09 -0.98 7.70
N ASP A 68 -0.69 0.03 7.11
CA ASP A 68 -2.07 -0.03 6.64
C ASP A 68 -2.09 0.17 5.14
N THR A 69 -2.88 -0.63 4.44
CA THR A 69 -3.04 -0.51 3.00
C THR A 69 -4.51 -0.34 2.67
N HIS A 70 -4.76 0.39 1.60
CA HIS A 70 -6.09 0.56 1.04
C HIS A 70 -6.06 -0.08 -0.35
N LEU A 71 -6.73 -1.20 -0.49
CA LEU A 71 -6.67 -2.00 -1.72
C LEU A 71 -7.68 -1.46 -2.73
N GLU A 72 -7.22 -1.18 -3.96
CA GLU A 72 -8.06 -0.62 -5.00
C GLU A 72 -7.71 -1.25 -6.35
N PRO A 73 -8.69 -1.32 -7.27
CA PRO A 73 -8.38 -1.79 -8.62
C PRO A 73 -7.61 -0.72 -9.39
N VAL A 74 -6.60 -1.15 -10.11
CA VAL A 74 -5.73 -0.22 -10.82
C VAL A 74 -6.49 0.48 -11.96
N GLU A 75 -7.53 -0.17 -12.50
CA GLU A 75 -8.28 0.37 -13.63
C GLU A 75 -9.33 1.37 -13.22
N ASP A 76 -9.62 1.49 -11.94
CA ASP A 76 -10.68 2.37 -11.46
C ASP A 76 -10.21 3.82 -11.50
N PRO A 77 -10.87 4.69 -12.30
CA PRO A 77 -10.46 6.10 -12.31
C PRO A 77 -10.54 6.75 -10.95
N ALA A 78 -11.43 6.29 -10.07
CA ALA A 78 -11.54 6.85 -8.74
C ALA A 78 -10.27 6.60 -7.92
N SER A 79 -9.54 5.52 -8.21
CA SER A 79 -8.28 5.25 -7.51
C SER A 79 -7.26 6.34 -7.78
N MET A 80 -7.26 6.85 -9.00
CA MET A 80 -6.32 7.91 -9.37
C MET A 80 -6.74 9.25 -8.76
N ASN A 81 -8.03 9.44 -8.59
CA ASN A 81 -8.55 10.69 -8.03
C ASN A 81 -8.33 10.79 -6.52
N ASP A 82 -7.95 9.72 -5.88
CA ASP A 82 -7.65 9.77 -4.45
C ASP A 82 -6.41 10.59 -4.14
N ILE A 83 -5.61 10.84 -5.16
CA ILE A 83 -4.37 11.57 -4.96
C ILE A 83 -4.68 13.04 -4.79
N GLY A 84 -4.52 13.55 -3.56
CA GLY A 84 -4.64 14.97 -3.28
C GLY A 84 -6.07 15.49 -3.33
N ILE A 85 -7.07 14.65 -3.36
CA ILE A 85 -8.46 15.06 -3.41
C ILE A 85 -9.20 14.47 -2.23
N ASP A 86 -9.87 15.34 -1.49
CA ASP A 86 -10.73 14.88 -0.42
C ASP A 86 -11.97 14.23 -1.03
N ARG A 87 -12.20 13.01 -0.64
CA ARG A 87 -13.34 12.24 -1.10
C ARG A 87 -14.45 12.38 -0.08
N ILE A 88 -15.53 12.98 -0.49
CA ILE A 88 -16.69 13.16 0.39
C ILE A 88 -17.74 12.18 -0.04
N HIS A 89 -17.96 11.19 0.78
CA HIS A 89 -18.90 10.14 0.47
C HIS A 89 -19.87 9.92 1.60
#